data_e13abd8314eedd671e55b3959da5f8c4
#
_entry.id   e13abd8314eedd671e55b3959da5f8c4
#
_cell.length_a   1.000
_cell.length_b   1.000
_cell.length_c   1.000
_cell.angle_alpha   90.00
_cell.angle_beta   90.00
_cell.angle_gamma   90.00
#
_symmetry.space_group_name_H-M   'P 1'
#
loop_
_entity.id
_entity.type
_entity.pdbx_description
1 polymer ?
#
loop_
_entity_poly.entity_id
_entity_poly.type
_entity_poly.pdbx_seq_one_letter_code
_entity_poly.pdbx_strand_id
1 'polypeptide(L)'
;MKKLFLLTLLLSASFPLYAAEMGEMATFGIALGAGLAIGLAALGGGIGQGIAMSGALEGIARNPNAYDKIFTPMIIGLALIESLVIYALVIAFMLQGRI
;
A
#
# COMPACT_ATOMS: atom_id res chain seq x y z
N MET A 1 -22.85 17.36 -43.67
CA MET A 1 -21.78 16.31 -43.62
C MET A 1 -20.42 16.90 -43.28
N LYS A 2 -19.97 17.92 -44.03
CA LYS A 2 -18.66 18.58 -43.75
C LYS A 2 -18.58 19.20 -42.36
N LYS A 3 -19.66 19.83 -41.89
CA LYS A 3 -19.72 20.43 -40.53
C LYS A 3 -19.67 19.38 -39.43
N LEU A 4 -20.32 18.24 -39.63
CA LEU A 4 -20.32 17.14 -38.69
C LEU A 4 -18.93 16.48 -38.60
N PHE A 5 -18.28 16.30 -39.75
CA PHE A 5 -16.91 15.77 -39.81
C PHE A 5 -15.91 16.69 -39.13
N LEU A 6 -16.00 18.02 -39.35
CA LEU A 6 -15.16 18.99 -38.68
C LEU A 6 -15.39 19.01 -37.15
N LEU A 7 -16.64 18.88 -36.71
CA LEU A 7 -16.98 18.82 -35.29
C LEU A 7 -16.41 17.58 -34.62
N THR A 8 -16.54 16.40 -35.26
CA THR A 8 -15.98 15.17 -34.74
C THR A 8 -14.45 15.20 -34.72
N LEU A 9 -13.82 15.82 -35.73
CA LEU A 9 -12.37 16.00 -35.76
C LEU A 9 -11.88 16.94 -34.64
N LEU A 10 -12.58 18.05 -34.40
CA LEU A 10 -12.26 18.96 -33.30
C LEU A 10 -12.45 18.30 -31.92
N LEU A 11 -13.52 17.57 -31.73
CA LEU A 11 -13.76 16.83 -30.48
C LEU A 11 -12.72 15.75 -30.25
N SER A 12 -12.32 15.02 -31.29
CA SER A 12 -11.28 14.00 -31.17
C SER A 12 -9.90 14.58 -30.91
N ALA A 13 -9.60 15.77 -31.41
CA ALA A 13 -8.33 16.44 -31.16
C ALA A 13 -8.23 17.06 -29.76
N SER A 14 -9.37 17.46 -29.16
CA SER A 14 -9.39 18.00 -27.80
C SER A 14 -9.38 16.90 -26.72
N PHE A 15 -9.81 15.69 -27.04
CA PHE A 15 -9.86 14.59 -26.10
C PHE A 15 -8.49 14.21 -25.51
N PRO A 16 -7.40 14.08 -26.29
CA PRO A 16 -6.09 13.77 -25.71
C PRO A 16 -5.52 14.87 -24.81
N LEU A 17 -5.82 16.14 -25.08
CA LEU A 17 -5.42 17.25 -24.20
C LEU A 17 -6.13 17.17 -22.84
N TYR A 18 -7.42 16.88 -22.85
CA TYR A 18 -8.19 16.70 -21.63
C TYR A 18 -7.74 15.45 -20.85
N ALA A 19 -7.48 14.36 -21.58
CA ALA A 19 -6.95 13.15 -20.99
C ALA A 19 -5.54 13.33 -20.39
N ALA A 20 -4.70 14.18 -20.98
CA ALA A 20 -3.38 14.51 -20.45
C ALA A 20 -3.45 15.29 -19.14
N GLU A 21 -4.35 16.29 -19.01
CA GLU A 21 -4.57 17.00 -17.74
C GLU A 21 -5.11 16.08 -16.65
N MET A 22 -6.10 15.27 -16.99
CA MET A 22 -6.61 14.24 -16.08
C MET A 22 -5.53 13.21 -15.74
N GLY A 23 -4.62 12.91 -16.69
CA GLY A 23 -3.48 12.00 -16.49
C GLY A 23 -2.50 12.50 -15.44
N GLU A 24 -2.14 13.79 -15.43
CA GLU A 24 -1.24 14.36 -14.41
C GLU A 24 -1.85 14.29 -13.01
N MET A 25 -3.12 14.64 -12.87
CA MET A 25 -3.84 14.58 -11.61
C MET A 25 -4.00 13.14 -11.11
N ALA A 26 -4.31 12.22 -12.03
CA ALA A 26 -4.39 10.82 -11.74
C ALA A 26 -3.02 10.25 -11.33
N THR A 27 -1.94 10.63 -11.99
CA THR A 27 -0.56 10.24 -11.66
C THR A 27 -0.19 10.69 -10.25
N PHE A 28 -0.48 11.94 -9.90
CA PHE A 28 -0.26 12.45 -8.54
C PHE A 28 -1.06 11.66 -7.50
N GLY A 29 -2.34 11.42 -7.76
CA GLY A 29 -3.20 10.65 -6.86
C GLY A 29 -2.71 9.21 -6.67
N ILE A 30 -2.30 8.55 -7.74
CA ILE A 30 -1.76 7.18 -7.71
C ILE A 30 -0.44 7.14 -6.93
N ALA A 31 0.47 8.06 -7.20
CA ALA A 31 1.76 8.13 -6.49
C ALA A 31 1.56 8.39 -4.99
N LEU A 32 0.69 9.33 -4.63
CA LEU A 32 0.35 9.62 -3.25
C LEU A 32 -0.34 8.43 -2.57
N GLY A 33 -1.30 7.82 -3.26
CA GLY A 33 -2.00 6.63 -2.78
C GLY A 33 -1.06 5.44 -2.54
N ALA A 34 -0.14 5.19 -3.46
CA ALA A 34 0.87 4.14 -3.30
C ALA A 34 1.78 4.41 -2.10
N GLY A 35 2.28 5.64 -1.97
CA GLY A 35 3.14 6.03 -0.84
C GLY A 35 2.41 5.93 0.50
N LEU A 36 1.18 6.40 0.58
CA LEU A 36 0.36 6.30 1.79
C LEU A 36 0.01 4.86 2.13
N ALA A 37 -0.32 4.04 1.15
CA ALA A 37 -0.67 2.64 1.36
C ALA A 37 0.48 1.90 2.06
N ILE A 38 1.68 1.94 1.49
CA ILE A 38 2.83 1.25 2.09
C ILE A 38 3.37 1.98 3.32
N GLY A 39 3.37 3.30 3.32
CA GLY A 39 3.88 4.10 4.44
C GLY A 39 3.08 3.90 5.72
N LEU A 40 1.76 3.98 5.65
CA LEU A 40 0.88 3.77 6.80
C LEU A 40 0.88 2.31 7.24
N ALA A 41 0.89 1.37 6.32
CA ALA A 41 0.96 -0.05 6.64
C ALA A 41 2.29 -0.41 7.32
N ALA A 42 3.42 0.07 6.80
CA ALA A 42 4.72 -0.16 7.40
C ALA A 42 4.85 0.50 8.77
N LEU A 43 4.31 1.71 8.93
CA LEU A 43 4.27 2.39 10.23
C LEU A 43 3.45 1.58 11.24
N GLY A 44 2.21 1.24 10.90
CA GLY A 44 1.32 0.48 11.77
C GLY A 44 1.85 -0.93 12.05
N GLY A 45 2.32 -1.62 11.02
CA GLY A 45 2.92 -2.95 11.13
C GLY A 45 4.18 -2.95 11.99
N GLY A 46 5.07 -1.97 11.79
CA GLY A 46 6.28 -1.83 12.57
C GLY A 46 6.00 -1.57 14.06
N ILE A 47 5.06 -0.70 14.36
CA ILE A 47 4.63 -0.44 15.74
C ILE A 47 4.00 -1.71 16.34
N GLY A 48 3.11 -2.36 15.61
CA GLY A 48 2.46 -3.59 16.07
C GLY A 48 3.46 -4.72 16.34
N GLN A 49 4.41 -4.94 15.43
CA GLN A 49 5.48 -5.90 15.62
C GLN A 49 6.37 -5.57 16.83
N GLY A 50 6.70 -4.28 16.99
CA GLY A 50 7.47 -3.82 18.13
C GLY A 50 6.78 -4.10 19.47
N ILE A 51 5.48 -3.84 19.56
CA ILE A 51 4.67 -4.13 20.74
C ILE A 51 4.60 -5.64 21.01
N ALA A 52 4.35 -6.43 19.98
CA ALA A 52 4.29 -7.90 20.10
C ALA A 52 5.63 -8.47 20.56
N MET A 53 6.74 -8.02 19.98
CA MET A 53 8.08 -8.45 20.36
C MET A 53 8.41 -8.04 21.80
N SER A 54 8.10 -6.82 22.18
CA SER A 54 8.32 -6.35 23.54
C SER A 54 7.59 -7.21 24.55
N GLY A 55 6.31 -7.50 24.33
CA GLY A 55 5.51 -8.36 25.20
C GLY A 55 6.07 -9.79 25.29
N ALA A 56 6.45 -10.37 24.16
CA ALA A 56 6.99 -11.73 24.09
C ALA A 56 8.33 -11.83 24.81
N LEU A 57 9.25 -10.91 24.56
CA LEU A 57 10.57 -10.91 25.18
C LEU A 57 10.51 -10.64 26.67
N GLU A 58 9.64 -9.74 27.12
CA GLU A 58 9.41 -9.54 28.55
C GLU A 58 8.84 -10.79 29.22
N GLY A 59 7.91 -11.49 28.56
CA GLY A 59 7.37 -12.74 29.08
C GLY A 59 8.44 -13.83 29.22
N ILE A 60 9.32 -13.96 28.25
CA ILE A 60 10.44 -14.91 28.29
C ILE A 60 11.45 -14.51 29.37
N ALA A 61 11.74 -13.20 29.51
CA ALA A 61 12.66 -12.71 30.53
C ALA A 61 12.16 -12.96 31.95
N ARG A 62 10.86 -12.83 32.16
CA ARG A 62 10.25 -13.13 33.48
C ARG A 62 10.18 -14.60 33.80
N ASN A 63 9.96 -15.43 32.81
CA ASN A 63 9.86 -16.86 32.94
C ASN A 63 10.50 -17.57 31.74
N PRO A 64 11.81 -17.84 31.80
CA PRO A 64 12.52 -18.52 30.70
C PRO A 64 11.92 -19.88 30.32
N ASN A 65 11.25 -20.56 31.24
CA ASN A 65 10.56 -21.82 30.96
C ASN A 65 9.34 -21.68 30.05
N ALA A 66 8.83 -20.45 29.89
CA ALA A 66 7.72 -20.15 29.00
C ALA A 66 8.14 -19.93 27.53
N TYR A 67 9.43 -19.98 27.21
CA TYR A 67 9.95 -19.74 25.86
C TYR A 67 9.20 -20.55 24.81
N ASP A 68 9.05 -21.86 25.00
CA ASP A 68 8.40 -22.73 24.04
C ASP A 68 6.91 -22.40 23.83
N LYS A 69 6.25 -21.85 24.85
CA LYS A 69 4.84 -21.46 24.77
C LYS A 69 4.66 -20.08 24.11
N ILE A 70 5.66 -19.23 24.18
CA ILE A 70 5.61 -17.84 23.65
C ILE A 70 6.13 -17.78 22.22
N PHE A 71 7.16 -18.56 21.89
CA PHE A 71 7.87 -18.46 20.62
C PHE A 71 6.95 -18.71 19.42
N THR A 72 6.20 -19.79 19.41
CA THR A 72 5.33 -20.12 18.26
C THR A 72 4.20 -19.12 18.06
N PRO A 73 3.41 -18.73 19.07
CA PRO A 73 2.42 -17.66 18.89
C PRO A 73 3.04 -16.32 18.49
N MET A 74 4.22 -16.01 18.98
CA MET A 74 4.96 -14.79 18.60
C MET A 74 5.27 -14.79 17.11
N ILE A 75 5.87 -15.87 16.59
CA ILE A 75 6.23 -15.95 15.16
C ILE A 75 4.99 -15.89 14.29
N ILE A 76 3.92 -16.58 14.66
CA ILE A 76 2.65 -16.54 13.91
C ILE A 76 2.08 -15.13 13.91
N GLY A 77 2.05 -14.46 15.06
CA GLY A 77 1.54 -13.09 15.17
C GLY A 77 2.35 -12.09 14.34
N LEU A 78 3.69 -12.18 14.40
CA LEU A 78 4.57 -11.35 13.60
C LEU A 78 4.36 -11.57 12.10
N ALA A 79 4.20 -12.82 11.68
CA ALA A 79 3.94 -13.17 10.29
C ALA A 79 2.59 -12.63 9.81
N LEU A 80 1.55 -12.67 10.62
CA LEU A 80 0.24 -12.11 10.30
C LEU A 80 0.29 -10.59 10.18
N ILE A 81 1.01 -9.90 11.06
CA ILE A 81 1.22 -8.46 10.95
C ILE A 81 1.99 -8.12 9.67
N GLU A 82 3.06 -8.86 9.38
CA GLU A 82 3.84 -8.68 8.16
C GLU A 82 3.00 -8.88 6.91
N SER A 83 2.09 -9.85 6.90
CA SER A 83 1.22 -10.10 5.76
C SER A 83 0.32 -8.91 5.43
N LEU A 84 -0.13 -8.16 6.42
CA LEU A 84 -0.91 -6.93 6.21
C LEU A 84 -0.08 -5.87 5.49
N VAL A 85 1.20 -5.73 5.87
CA VAL A 85 2.12 -4.79 5.21
C VAL A 85 2.43 -5.25 3.78
N ILE A 86 2.60 -6.54 3.57
CA ILE A 86 2.81 -7.13 2.24
C ILE A 86 1.61 -6.87 1.33
N TYR A 87 0.38 -6.99 1.83
CA TYR A 87 -0.82 -6.65 1.04
C TYR A 87 -0.81 -5.19 0.60
N ALA A 88 -0.45 -4.29 1.49
CA ALA A 88 -0.32 -2.87 1.15
C ALA A 88 0.82 -2.62 0.14
N LEU A 89 1.93 -3.34 0.26
CA LEU A 89 3.04 -3.29 -0.69
C LEU A 89 2.59 -3.72 -2.09
N VAL A 90 1.83 -4.80 -2.19
CA VAL A 90 1.27 -5.29 -3.46
C VAL A 90 0.36 -4.23 -4.09
N ILE A 91 -0.53 -3.63 -3.30
CA ILE A 91 -1.40 -2.55 -3.76
C ILE A 91 -0.57 -1.36 -4.24
N ALA A 92 0.48 -0.98 -3.51
CA ALA A 92 1.37 0.11 -3.90
C ALA A 92 2.07 -0.17 -5.24
N PHE A 93 2.57 -1.38 -5.45
CA PHE A 93 3.15 -1.79 -6.73
C PHE A 93 2.13 -1.79 -7.87
N MET A 94 0.92 -2.27 -7.63
CA MET A 94 -0.15 -2.25 -8.63
C MET A 94 -0.52 -0.83 -9.03
N LEU A 95 -0.55 0.10 -8.09
CA LEU A 95 -0.80 1.51 -8.36
C LEU A 95 0.36 2.15 -9.12
N GLN A 96 1.60 1.90 -8.66
CA GLN A 96 2.80 2.42 -9.32
C GLN A 96 2.94 1.93 -10.77
N GLY A 97 2.54 0.72 -11.05
CA GLY A 97 2.56 0.16 -12.40
C GLY A 97 1.59 0.82 -13.38
N ARG A 98 0.77 1.76 -12.93
CA ARG A 98 -0.16 2.53 -13.77
C ARG A 98 0.36 3.89 -14.20
N ILE A 99 1.52 4.30 -13.73
CA ILE A 99 2.15 5.60 -14.01
C ILE A 99 3.51 5.44 -14.66
#